data_1a9a294cfa445a8e4fcc205491d38765
#
_entry.id   1a9a294cfa445a8e4fcc205491d38765
#
_cell.length_a   1.000
_cell.length_b   1.000
_cell.length_c   1.000
_cell.angle_alpha   90.00
_cell.angle_beta   90.00
_cell.angle_gamma   90.00
#
_symmetry.space_group_name_H-M   'P 1'
#
loop_
_entity.id
_entity.type
_entity.pdbx_description
1 polymer ?
#
loop_
_entity_poly.entity_id
_entity_poly.type
_entity_poly.pdbx_seq_one_letter_code
_entity_poly.pdbx_strand_id
1 'polypeptide(L)'
;MPISEAVQEHPELVRKYLGSVVPHTDNYFAALNSAVFTDGSFVFVPKGVTCPMELSTYFRINAENTGQFERTLIVVEDQGYVSYLEGCTAPQRDENQLHAAVVELVALEEAEIKYSTVQNWYPGDEQGRGGIYNFVTKRAKCQGARSKVSWTQVETGSAITWKYPSCMLIGEESQGEFYSVAITNNLQQADTGTKMVHVGKNSRSRIISKGISAGRSNQTYRGLVKSTRTAKGARNFTQCDSLLIGDRCGAHTVPYIEAGNATSMFEHEATTSKVSEDQLFYCRQRGMDEEEALALIVNGFVKDVLQELPMEFAVEAQKLVAISLEGSVG
;
A
#
# COMPACT_ATOMS: atom_id res chain seq x y z
N MET A 1 21.24 -4.12 -2.47
CA MET A 1 21.69 -5.08 -3.50
C MET A 1 20.54 -5.95 -3.97
N PRO A 2 20.62 -6.61 -5.13
CA PRO A 2 19.69 -7.65 -5.53
C PRO A 2 19.66 -8.81 -4.53
N ILE A 3 18.51 -9.48 -4.37
CA ILE A 3 18.41 -10.60 -3.42
C ILE A 3 19.20 -11.82 -3.92
N SER A 4 19.33 -12.00 -5.23
CA SER A 4 20.16 -13.03 -5.86
C SER A 4 21.65 -12.92 -5.49
N GLU A 5 22.15 -11.69 -5.36
CA GLU A 5 23.52 -11.41 -4.90
C GLU A 5 23.61 -11.59 -3.35
N ALA A 6 22.63 -11.12 -2.62
CA ALA A 6 22.59 -11.27 -1.15
C ALA A 6 22.61 -12.74 -0.69
N VAL A 7 22.00 -13.66 -1.45
CA VAL A 7 22.05 -15.10 -1.17
C VAL A 7 23.49 -15.63 -1.21
N GLN A 8 24.36 -15.03 -2.02
CA GLN A 8 25.75 -15.45 -2.17
C GLN A 8 26.68 -14.74 -1.18
N GLU A 9 26.49 -13.42 -1.00
CA GLU A 9 27.38 -12.59 -0.18
C GLU A 9 27.03 -12.57 1.32
N HIS A 10 25.71 -12.69 1.63
CA HIS A 10 25.18 -12.62 3.01
C HIS A 10 24.21 -13.78 3.32
N PRO A 11 24.61 -15.05 3.06
CA PRO A 11 23.70 -16.20 3.17
C PRO A 11 23.13 -16.41 4.57
N GLU A 12 23.84 -16.02 5.62
CA GLU A 12 23.37 -16.12 7.01
C GLU A 12 22.22 -15.16 7.31
N LEU A 13 22.27 -13.93 6.78
CA LEU A 13 21.19 -12.94 6.95
C LEU A 13 19.96 -13.38 6.15
N VAL A 14 20.16 -13.79 4.91
CA VAL A 14 19.07 -14.27 4.05
C VAL A 14 18.37 -15.48 4.67
N ARG A 15 19.12 -16.48 5.14
CA ARG A 15 18.55 -17.67 5.81
C ARG A 15 17.77 -17.33 7.09
N LYS A 16 18.24 -16.33 7.81
CA LYS A 16 17.59 -15.90 9.07
C LYS A 16 16.25 -15.20 8.82
N TYR A 17 16.17 -14.37 7.81
CA TYR A 17 15.06 -13.43 7.64
C TYR A 17 14.11 -13.73 6.48
N LEU A 18 14.61 -14.28 5.35
CA LEU A 18 13.76 -14.55 4.18
C LEU A 18 12.71 -15.62 4.50
N GLY A 19 11.45 -15.31 4.23
CA GLY A 19 10.32 -16.18 4.55
C GLY A 19 9.91 -16.16 6.04
N SER A 20 10.62 -15.39 6.88
CA SER A 20 10.30 -15.29 8.31
C SER A 20 9.07 -14.45 8.60
N VAL A 21 8.74 -13.52 7.70
CA VAL A 21 7.59 -12.61 7.82
C VAL A 21 6.46 -13.04 6.90
N VAL A 22 6.78 -13.45 5.66
CA VAL A 22 5.83 -14.01 4.68
C VAL A 22 6.23 -15.45 4.38
N PRO A 23 5.77 -16.45 5.14
CA PRO A 23 5.99 -17.84 4.82
C PRO A 23 5.21 -18.22 3.54
N HIS A 24 5.63 -19.27 2.85
CA HIS A 24 4.93 -19.78 1.66
C HIS A 24 3.47 -20.20 1.95
N THR A 25 3.13 -20.39 3.20
CA THR A 25 1.76 -20.75 3.67
C THR A 25 0.87 -19.54 3.96
N ASP A 26 1.36 -18.29 3.79
CA ASP A 26 0.57 -17.08 4.08
C ASP A 26 -0.69 -17.02 3.19
N ASN A 27 -0.51 -17.20 1.89
CA ASN A 27 -1.60 -17.25 0.91
C ASN A 27 -1.11 -17.86 -0.40
N TYR A 28 -2.04 -18.09 -1.35
CA TYR A 28 -1.76 -18.70 -2.64
C TYR A 28 -0.67 -17.96 -3.44
N PHE A 29 -0.72 -16.62 -3.50
CA PHE A 29 0.25 -15.83 -4.26
C PHE A 29 1.61 -15.75 -3.58
N ALA A 30 1.67 -15.82 -2.24
CA ALA A 30 2.92 -15.96 -1.51
C ALA A 30 3.57 -17.32 -1.76
N ALA A 31 2.77 -18.40 -1.87
CA ALA A 31 3.25 -19.72 -2.25
C ALA A 31 3.81 -19.73 -3.69
N LEU A 32 3.07 -19.15 -4.63
CA LEU A 32 3.48 -19.00 -6.02
C LEU A 32 4.78 -18.20 -6.13
N ASN A 33 4.83 -17.01 -5.51
CA ASN A 33 6.04 -16.19 -5.48
C ASN A 33 7.22 -16.97 -4.91
N SER A 34 7.05 -17.67 -3.78
CA SER A 34 8.11 -18.45 -3.15
C SER A 34 8.67 -19.57 -4.05
N ALA A 35 7.87 -20.08 -4.99
CA ALA A 35 8.28 -21.14 -5.92
C ALA A 35 9.02 -20.59 -7.16
N VAL A 36 8.72 -19.34 -7.59
CA VAL A 36 9.15 -18.85 -8.90
C VAL A 36 9.90 -17.52 -8.89
N PHE A 37 10.02 -16.82 -7.75
CA PHE A 37 10.77 -15.57 -7.72
C PHE A 37 12.25 -15.83 -8.05
N THR A 38 12.84 -14.93 -8.82
CA THR A 38 14.24 -15.05 -9.24
C THR A 38 15.11 -13.96 -8.66
N ASP A 39 14.51 -12.79 -8.37
CA ASP A 39 15.23 -11.65 -7.82
C ASP A 39 14.28 -10.71 -7.05
N GLY A 40 14.82 -9.61 -6.58
CA GLY A 40 14.16 -8.56 -5.80
C GLY A 40 15.18 -7.71 -5.06
N SER A 41 14.75 -7.00 -4.05
CA SER A 41 15.62 -6.10 -3.28
C SER A 41 15.96 -6.67 -1.93
N PHE A 42 17.23 -6.61 -1.56
CA PHE A 42 17.73 -6.87 -0.22
C PHE A 42 18.33 -5.60 0.37
N VAL A 43 17.79 -5.17 1.53
CA VAL A 43 18.30 -4.03 2.29
C VAL A 43 18.55 -4.47 3.73
N PHE A 44 19.77 -4.25 4.18
CA PHE A 44 20.16 -4.47 5.57
C PHE A 44 20.75 -3.19 6.15
N VAL A 45 20.17 -2.69 7.22
CA VAL A 45 20.65 -1.48 7.94
C VAL A 45 21.21 -1.93 9.28
N PRO A 46 22.54 -1.80 9.50
CA PRO A 46 23.16 -2.15 10.76
C PRO A 46 22.69 -1.28 11.92
N LYS A 47 22.92 -1.75 13.13
CA LYS A 47 22.59 -1.05 14.38
C LYS A 47 23.10 0.39 14.40
N GLY A 48 22.23 1.33 14.77
CA GLY A 48 22.54 2.75 14.92
C GLY A 48 22.78 3.50 13.62
N VAL A 49 22.56 2.88 12.47
CA VAL A 49 22.77 3.51 11.15
C VAL A 49 21.49 4.14 10.66
N THR A 50 21.55 5.43 10.36
CA THR A 50 20.52 6.14 9.62
C THR A 50 20.91 6.21 8.14
N CYS A 51 20.11 5.62 7.26
CA CYS A 51 20.33 5.73 5.83
C CYS A 51 20.22 7.20 5.40
N PRO A 52 21.28 7.82 4.84
CA PRO A 52 21.33 9.26 4.62
C PRO A 52 20.45 9.74 3.46
N MET A 53 19.98 8.82 2.63
CA MET A 53 19.14 9.13 1.48
C MET A 53 18.01 8.12 1.37
N GLU A 54 16.97 8.49 0.64
CA GLU A 54 15.94 7.54 0.27
C GLU A 54 16.48 6.54 -0.75
N LEU A 55 16.23 5.26 -0.49
CA LEU A 55 16.50 4.20 -1.44
C LEU A 55 15.30 4.04 -2.36
N SER A 56 15.54 3.85 -3.65
CA SER A 56 14.45 3.61 -4.60
C SER A 56 14.76 2.44 -5.53
N THR A 57 13.74 1.65 -5.83
CA THR A 57 13.79 0.59 -6.84
C THR A 57 12.62 0.75 -7.78
N TYR A 58 12.88 0.57 -9.06
CA TYR A 58 11.86 0.64 -10.09
C TYR A 58 11.74 -0.69 -10.82
N PHE A 59 10.56 -1.33 -10.71
CA PHE A 59 10.26 -2.57 -11.41
C PHE A 59 9.43 -2.29 -12.66
N ARG A 60 9.83 -2.88 -13.79
CA ARG A 60 9.11 -2.75 -15.05
C ARG A 60 8.92 -4.09 -15.73
N ILE A 61 7.68 -4.44 -16.03
CA ILE A 61 7.36 -5.63 -16.82
C ILE A 61 7.61 -5.29 -18.29
N ASN A 62 8.60 -5.95 -18.92
CA ASN A 62 8.94 -5.71 -20.34
C ASN A 62 8.62 -6.89 -21.27
N ALA A 63 8.51 -8.10 -20.75
CA ALA A 63 8.29 -9.31 -21.55
C ALA A 63 6.80 -9.61 -21.73
N GLU A 64 6.44 -10.15 -22.89
CA GLU A 64 5.10 -10.65 -23.23
C GLU A 64 4.87 -12.02 -22.61
N ASN A 65 3.61 -12.36 -22.31
CA ASN A 65 3.19 -13.65 -21.77
C ASN A 65 3.97 -14.08 -20.50
N THR A 66 4.38 -13.09 -19.67
CA THR A 66 5.13 -13.35 -18.44
C THR A 66 4.44 -12.72 -17.24
N GLY A 67 4.61 -13.33 -16.08
CA GLY A 67 4.32 -12.70 -14.79
C GLY A 67 5.57 -12.07 -14.19
N GLN A 68 5.38 -11.14 -13.26
CA GLN A 68 6.46 -10.58 -12.45
C GLN A 68 6.32 -11.06 -11.00
N PHE A 69 7.40 -11.63 -10.49
CA PHE A 69 7.44 -12.26 -9.16
C PHE A 69 8.72 -11.82 -8.45
N GLU A 70 8.73 -10.60 -7.93
CA GLU A 70 9.85 -10.11 -7.13
C GLU A 70 9.61 -10.34 -5.63
N ARG A 71 10.72 -10.41 -4.88
CA ARG A 71 10.68 -10.54 -3.44
C ARG A 71 11.63 -9.56 -2.76
N THR A 72 11.09 -8.63 -2.00
CA THR A 72 11.86 -7.60 -1.29
C THR A 72 11.98 -7.98 0.19
N LEU A 73 13.20 -7.94 0.72
CA LEU A 73 13.49 -8.12 2.14
C LEU A 73 14.24 -6.91 2.68
N ILE A 74 13.66 -6.24 3.68
CA ILE A 74 14.30 -5.12 4.39
C ILE A 74 14.40 -5.46 5.87
N VAL A 75 15.62 -5.41 6.39
CA VAL A 75 15.93 -5.65 7.80
C VAL A 75 16.64 -4.43 8.35
N VAL A 76 16.11 -3.87 9.44
CA VAL A 76 16.71 -2.72 10.12
C VAL A 76 16.99 -3.11 11.56
N GLU A 77 18.28 -3.10 11.92
CA GLU A 77 18.71 -3.41 13.29
C GLU A 77 18.43 -2.24 14.26
N ASP A 78 18.73 -2.47 15.54
CA ASP A 78 18.41 -1.55 16.62
C ASP A 78 18.83 -0.10 16.30
N GLN A 79 17.91 0.85 16.50
CA GLN A 79 18.12 2.28 16.29
C GLN A 79 18.50 2.66 14.84
N GLY A 80 18.25 1.77 13.89
CA GLY A 80 18.45 2.02 12.47
C GLY A 80 17.25 2.71 11.84
N TYR A 81 17.49 3.38 10.70
CA TYR A 81 16.46 4.04 9.92
C TYR A 81 16.66 3.84 8.42
N VAL A 82 15.58 3.57 7.70
CA VAL A 82 15.56 3.58 6.24
C VAL A 82 14.23 4.10 5.70
N SER A 83 14.31 4.91 4.64
CA SER A 83 13.20 5.22 3.75
C SER A 83 13.44 4.52 2.42
N TYR A 84 12.45 3.75 1.97
CA TYR A 84 12.52 2.95 0.75
C TYR A 84 11.29 3.19 -0.10
N LEU A 85 11.50 3.48 -1.38
CA LEU A 85 10.44 3.68 -2.34
C LEU A 85 10.48 2.59 -3.43
N GLU A 86 9.32 2.05 -3.73
CA GLU A 86 9.11 1.10 -4.83
C GLU A 86 8.19 1.71 -5.88
N GLY A 87 8.71 1.87 -7.10
CA GLY A 87 7.94 2.22 -8.28
C GLY A 87 7.70 0.99 -9.16
N CYS A 88 6.47 0.81 -9.63
CA CYS A 88 6.14 -0.28 -10.53
C CYS A 88 5.31 0.21 -11.71
N THR A 89 5.70 -0.20 -12.92
CA THR A 89 4.94 0.10 -14.15
C THR A 89 4.93 -1.08 -15.11
N ALA A 90 3.91 -1.11 -15.98
CA ALA A 90 3.88 -2.01 -17.14
C ALA A 90 3.43 -1.23 -18.38
N PRO A 91 3.96 -1.56 -19.58
CA PRO A 91 3.46 -1.02 -20.83
C PRO A 91 2.06 -1.57 -21.12
N GLN A 92 1.30 -0.82 -21.91
CA GLN A 92 -0.01 -1.24 -22.43
C GLN A 92 0.14 -2.46 -23.34
N ARG A 93 -0.67 -3.51 -23.09
CA ARG A 93 -0.72 -4.75 -23.88
C ARG A 93 -2.13 -5.31 -23.93
N ASP A 94 -2.45 -6.05 -24.99
CA ASP A 94 -3.77 -6.64 -25.20
C ASP A 94 -4.01 -7.95 -24.40
N GLU A 95 -3.10 -8.29 -23.51
CA GLU A 95 -3.14 -9.48 -22.66
C GLU A 95 -3.13 -9.17 -21.17
N ASN A 96 -3.65 -10.09 -20.36
CA ASN A 96 -3.54 -9.99 -18.93
C ASN A 96 -2.15 -10.44 -18.46
N GLN A 97 -1.54 -9.70 -17.54
CA GLN A 97 -0.27 -10.06 -16.92
C GLN A 97 -0.43 -10.10 -15.40
N LEU A 98 0.21 -11.08 -14.77
CA LEU A 98 0.21 -11.24 -13.33
C LEU A 98 1.43 -10.58 -12.71
N HIS A 99 1.19 -9.67 -11.77
CA HIS A 99 2.18 -9.16 -10.83
C HIS A 99 1.89 -9.75 -9.44
N ALA A 100 2.76 -10.60 -8.94
CA ALA A 100 2.60 -11.24 -7.63
C ALA A 100 3.89 -11.09 -6.80
N ALA A 101 4.05 -9.92 -6.20
CA ALA A 101 5.21 -9.57 -5.40
C ALA A 101 5.04 -9.94 -3.91
N VAL A 102 6.17 -10.13 -3.24
CA VAL A 102 6.24 -10.30 -1.80
C VAL A 102 7.21 -9.29 -1.18
N VAL A 103 6.78 -8.62 -0.11
CA VAL A 103 7.62 -7.70 0.66
C VAL A 103 7.62 -8.10 2.13
N GLU A 104 8.82 -8.26 2.68
CA GLU A 104 9.06 -8.61 4.08
C GLU A 104 9.88 -7.51 4.76
N LEU A 105 9.33 -6.93 5.84
CA LEU A 105 10.01 -5.92 6.65
C LEU A 105 10.22 -6.41 8.08
N VAL A 106 11.42 -6.21 8.61
CA VAL A 106 11.77 -6.52 10.00
C VAL A 106 12.42 -5.29 10.64
N ALA A 107 11.75 -4.74 11.65
CA ALA A 107 12.26 -3.63 12.46
C ALA A 107 12.59 -4.13 13.87
N LEU A 108 13.87 -4.00 14.29
CA LEU A 108 14.32 -4.36 15.62
C LEU A 108 14.11 -3.20 16.61
N GLU A 109 14.79 -3.18 17.75
CA GLU A 109 14.54 -2.19 18.81
C GLU A 109 14.81 -0.76 18.33
N GLU A 110 13.82 0.14 18.53
CA GLU A 110 13.88 1.55 18.11
C GLU A 110 14.16 1.75 16.60
N ALA A 111 14.06 0.70 15.78
CA ALA A 111 14.26 0.79 14.35
C ALA A 111 13.03 1.37 13.65
N GLU A 112 13.26 2.16 12.61
CA GLU A 112 12.18 2.74 11.80
C GLU A 112 12.35 2.40 10.30
N ILE A 113 11.26 1.93 9.69
CA ILE A 113 11.18 1.66 8.25
C ILE A 113 10.02 2.47 7.67
N LYS A 114 10.31 3.35 6.72
CA LYS A 114 9.31 3.94 5.84
C LYS A 114 9.34 3.22 4.49
N TYR A 115 8.22 2.64 4.10
CA TYR A 115 8.10 1.95 2.83
C TYR A 115 6.99 2.57 2.00
N SER A 116 7.37 3.19 0.91
CA SER A 116 6.45 3.87 -0.01
C SER A 116 6.32 3.11 -1.31
N THR A 117 5.12 3.08 -1.89
CA THR A 117 4.87 2.51 -3.22
C THR A 117 4.07 3.49 -4.06
N VAL A 118 4.53 3.72 -5.29
CA VAL A 118 3.75 4.40 -6.33
C VAL A 118 3.62 3.43 -7.50
N GLN A 119 2.39 3.00 -7.77
CA GLN A 119 2.11 2.03 -8.82
C GLN A 119 1.24 2.64 -9.91
N ASN A 120 1.71 2.52 -11.15
CA ASN A 120 1.01 2.93 -12.35
C ASN A 120 0.99 1.78 -13.34
N TRP A 121 -0.11 1.04 -13.33
CA TRP A 121 -0.29 -0.15 -14.16
C TRP A 121 -1.20 0.16 -15.36
N TYR A 122 -1.31 -0.80 -16.27
CA TYR A 122 -2.25 -0.75 -17.39
C TYR A 122 -3.57 -1.45 -17.01
N PRO A 123 -4.74 -0.78 -17.18
CA PRO A 123 -6.02 -1.30 -16.71
C PRO A 123 -6.73 -2.28 -17.66
N GLY A 124 -6.22 -2.47 -18.85
CA GLY A 124 -6.94 -3.10 -19.97
C GLY A 124 -7.60 -2.07 -20.90
N ASP A 125 -8.27 -2.56 -21.93
CA ASP A 125 -8.99 -1.73 -22.89
C ASP A 125 -10.36 -1.24 -22.34
N GLU A 126 -11.09 -0.45 -23.12
CA GLU A 126 -12.41 0.07 -22.75
C GLU A 126 -13.47 -1.03 -22.51
N GLN A 127 -13.26 -2.23 -23.03
CA GLN A 127 -14.07 -3.41 -22.80
C GLN A 127 -13.63 -4.25 -21.60
N GLY A 128 -12.56 -3.83 -20.91
CA GLY A 128 -11.99 -4.52 -19.74
C GLY A 128 -11.15 -5.76 -20.11
N ARG A 129 -10.64 -5.85 -21.34
CA ARG A 129 -9.76 -6.93 -21.80
C ARG A 129 -8.31 -6.53 -21.62
N GLY A 130 -7.45 -7.49 -21.28
CA GLY A 130 -6.06 -7.22 -20.94
C GLY A 130 -5.90 -6.59 -19.55
N GLY A 131 -4.75 -5.99 -19.31
CA GLY A 131 -4.44 -5.28 -18.07
C GLY A 131 -3.77 -6.13 -17.00
N ILE A 132 -3.31 -5.46 -15.96
CA ILE A 132 -2.49 -6.05 -14.91
C ILE A 132 -3.36 -6.59 -13.77
N TYR A 133 -3.10 -7.83 -13.37
CA TYR A 133 -3.57 -8.43 -12.12
C TYR A 133 -2.49 -8.24 -11.06
N ASN A 134 -2.73 -7.31 -10.14
CA ASN A 134 -1.76 -6.86 -9.14
C ASN A 134 -2.07 -7.48 -7.78
N PHE A 135 -1.44 -8.61 -7.47
CA PHE A 135 -1.65 -9.39 -6.25
C PHE A 135 -0.38 -9.39 -5.39
N VAL A 136 -0.30 -8.46 -4.44
CA VAL A 136 0.92 -8.22 -3.66
C VAL A 136 0.72 -8.56 -2.19
N THR A 137 1.66 -9.33 -1.64
CA THR A 137 1.69 -9.69 -0.23
C THR A 137 2.79 -8.90 0.49
N LYS A 138 2.41 -7.93 1.30
CA LYS A 138 3.33 -7.10 2.10
C LYS A 138 3.10 -7.36 3.59
N ARG A 139 4.16 -7.70 4.33
CA ARG A 139 4.10 -7.94 5.77
C ARG A 139 5.27 -7.30 6.48
N ALA A 140 5.01 -6.77 7.68
CA ALA A 140 6.04 -6.23 8.55
C ALA A 140 5.95 -6.85 9.95
N LYS A 141 7.12 -7.02 10.57
CA LYS A 141 7.27 -7.30 12.00
C LYS A 141 7.96 -6.12 12.68
N CYS A 142 7.23 -5.39 13.51
CA CYS A 142 7.79 -4.48 14.51
C CYS A 142 8.21 -5.32 15.71
N GLN A 143 9.39 -5.94 15.61
CA GLN A 143 9.84 -6.99 16.54
C GLN A 143 10.40 -6.41 17.81
N GLY A 144 11.15 -5.31 17.73
CA GLY A 144 11.77 -4.66 18.87
C GLY A 144 10.85 -3.66 19.56
N ALA A 145 11.17 -3.31 20.81
CA ALA A 145 10.47 -2.25 21.53
C ALA A 145 10.63 -0.91 20.79
N ARG A 146 9.60 -0.08 20.80
CA ARG A 146 9.55 1.24 20.14
C ARG A 146 9.89 1.24 18.65
N SER A 147 9.89 0.06 18.01
CA SER A 147 10.08 -0.04 16.56
C SER A 147 8.88 0.52 15.80
N LYS A 148 9.13 1.04 14.59
CA LYS A 148 8.09 1.66 13.76
C LYS A 148 8.19 1.21 12.31
N VAL A 149 7.02 0.89 11.71
CA VAL A 149 6.89 0.68 10.27
C VAL A 149 5.74 1.52 9.72
N SER A 150 6.03 2.30 8.70
CA SER A 150 5.05 3.10 7.97
C SER A 150 4.94 2.60 6.53
N TRP A 151 3.72 2.25 6.12
CA TRP A 151 3.37 1.94 4.74
C TRP A 151 2.67 3.13 4.11
N THR A 152 3.21 3.65 3.00
CA THR A 152 2.51 4.64 2.18
C THR A 152 2.34 4.09 0.78
N GLN A 153 1.12 4.10 0.23
CA GLN A 153 0.89 3.55 -1.09
C GLN A 153 -0.10 4.35 -1.92
N VAL A 154 0.24 4.50 -3.20
CA VAL A 154 -0.64 5.05 -4.25
C VAL A 154 -0.81 3.97 -5.31
N GLU A 155 -2.03 3.48 -5.45
CA GLU A 155 -2.39 2.37 -6.34
C GLU A 155 -3.28 2.88 -7.46
N THR A 156 -2.79 2.80 -8.70
CA THR A 156 -3.53 3.17 -9.89
C THR A 156 -3.33 2.18 -11.02
N GLY A 157 -4.28 2.10 -11.91
CA GLY A 157 -4.14 1.53 -13.24
C GLY A 157 -4.31 0.01 -13.36
N SER A 158 -4.31 -0.79 -12.31
CA SER A 158 -4.50 -2.23 -12.43
C SER A 158 -5.93 -2.58 -12.85
N ALA A 159 -6.09 -3.61 -13.68
CA ALA A 159 -7.41 -4.19 -13.97
C ALA A 159 -8.03 -4.78 -12.70
N ILE A 160 -7.24 -5.54 -11.95
CA ILE A 160 -7.61 -6.09 -10.64
C ILE A 160 -6.47 -5.86 -9.66
N THR A 161 -6.76 -5.24 -8.52
CA THR A 161 -5.84 -5.08 -7.40
C THR A 161 -6.31 -5.91 -6.20
N TRP A 162 -5.40 -6.69 -5.61
CA TRP A 162 -5.60 -7.41 -4.36
C TRP A 162 -4.38 -7.25 -3.46
N LYS A 163 -4.48 -6.37 -2.45
CA LYS A 163 -3.30 -5.93 -1.70
C LYS A 163 -3.64 -5.52 -0.27
N TYR A 164 -3.07 -6.23 0.70
CA TYR A 164 -3.28 -5.97 2.13
C TYR A 164 -1.94 -5.96 2.89
N PRO A 165 -1.22 -4.83 2.93
CA PRO A 165 -0.08 -4.69 3.81
C PRO A 165 -0.44 -4.97 5.26
N SER A 166 0.47 -5.54 6.03
CA SER A 166 0.21 -5.79 7.45
C SER A 166 1.40 -5.42 8.33
N CYS A 167 1.10 -5.06 9.59
CA CYS A 167 2.09 -4.92 10.64
C CYS A 167 1.73 -5.83 11.83
N MET A 168 2.68 -6.65 12.24
CA MET A 168 2.65 -7.32 13.54
C MET A 168 3.43 -6.47 14.56
N LEU A 169 2.73 -5.86 15.49
CA LEU A 169 3.26 -4.96 16.52
C LEU A 169 3.64 -5.79 17.75
N ILE A 170 4.83 -6.40 17.72
CA ILE A 170 5.30 -7.40 18.70
C ILE A 170 6.00 -6.72 19.87
N GLY A 171 6.86 -5.74 19.59
CA GLY A 171 7.60 -5.00 20.61
C GLY A 171 6.68 -4.12 21.46
N GLU A 172 7.07 -3.87 22.70
CA GLU A 172 6.41 -2.88 23.56
C GLU A 172 6.53 -1.48 22.92
N GLU A 173 5.44 -0.70 22.94
CA GLU A 173 5.36 0.63 22.34
C GLU A 173 5.65 0.67 20.82
N SER A 174 5.63 -0.48 20.14
CA SER A 174 5.81 -0.53 18.69
C SER A 174 4.67 0.16 17.94
N GLN A 175 4.98 0.70 16.76
CA GLN A 175 4.07 1.52 15.98
C GLN A 175 3.92 1.02 14.54
N GLY A 176 2.68 1.02 14.04
CA GLY A 176 2.37 0.69 12.65
C GLY A 176 1.51 1.78 12.01
N GLU A 177 1.92 2.28 10.86
CA GLU A 177 1.17 3.27 10.11
C GLU A 177 0.82 2.76 8.72
N PHE A 178 -0.34 3.14 8.23
CA PHE A 178 -0.78 2.83 6.89
C PHE A 178 -1.50 4.02 6.28
N TYR A 179 -0.94 4.53 5.20
CA TYR A 179 -1.49 5.62 4.41
C TYR A 179 -1.70 5.12 2.98
N SER A 180 -2.91 5.21 2.46
CA SER A 180 -3.18 4.70 1.12
C SER A 180 -4.13 5.56 0.31
N VAL A 181 -3.83 5.67 -0.98
CA VAL A 181 -4.77 6.12 -2.02
C VAL A 181 -4.94 4.97 -3.00
N ALA A 182 -6.19 4.57 -3.25
CA ALA A 182 -6.53 3.64 -4.31
C ALA A 182 -7.51 4.31 -5.28
N ILE A 183 -7.17 4.31 -6.57
CA ILE A 183 -7.97 4.95 -7.62
C ILE A 183 -8.39 3.89 -8.62
N THR A 184 -9.68 3.82 -8.86
CA THR A 184 -10.27 2.93 -9.86
C THR A 184 -11.15 3.72 -10.82
N ASN A 185 -11.09 3.38 -12.10
CA ASN A 185 -11.90 3.96 -13.15
C ASN A 185 -12.37 2.87 -14.12
N ASN A 186 -13.32 3.17 -14.98
CA ASN A 186 -13.87 2.26 -15.99
C ASN A 186 -14.34 0.92 -15.38
N LEU A 187 -13.71 -0.20 -15.71
CA LEU A 187 -14.07 -1.54 -15.26
C LEU A 187 -13.10 -2.10 -14.18
N GLN A 188 -12.21 -1.26 -13.67
CA GLN A 188 -11.22 -1.68 -12.69
C GLN A 188 -11.87 -2.15 -11.38
N GLN A 189 -11.22 -3.12 -10.73
CA GLN A 189 -11.62 -3.69 -9.45
C GLN A 189 -10.45 -3.59 -8.46
N ALA A 190 -10.66 -2.98 -7.32
CA ALA A 190 -9.65 -2.93 -6.28
C ALA A 190 -10.22 -3.47 -4.96
N ASP A 191 -9.57 -4.48 -4.41
CA ASP A 191 -9.82 -4.97 -3.05
C ASP A 191 -8.53 -4.77 -2.25
N THR A 192 -8.50 -3.69 -1.49
CA THR A 192 -7.31 -3.21 -0.77
C THR A 192 -7.59 -3.08 0.72
N GLY A 193 -6.57 -2.79 1.48
CA GLY A 193 -6.71 -2.55 2.91
C GLY A 193 -5.46 -2.87 3.70
N THR A 194 -5.61 -3.11 4.98
CA THR A 194 -4.47 -3.39 5.85
C THR A 194 -4.83 -4.26 7.03
N LYS A 195 -3.81 -4.85 7.67
CA LYS A 195 -3.95 -5.63 8.90
C LYS A 195 -2.98 -5.10 9.95
N MET A 196 -3.51 -4.64 11.09
CA MET A 196 -2.71 -4.22 12.24
C MET A 196 -2.95 -5.18 13.40
N VAL A 197 -1.93 -5.96 13.77
CA VAL A 197 -2.02 -6.98 14.81
C VAL A 197 -1.16 -6.57 16.01
N HIS A 198 -1.81 -6.14 17.08
CA HIS A 198 -1.18 -5.72 18.33
C HIS A 198 -0.90 -6.92 19.23
N VAL A 199 0.37 -7.12 19.59
CA VAL A 199 0.88 -8.17 20.48
C VAL A 199 1.58 -7.57 21.68
N GLY A 200 2.42 -6.56 21.46
CA GLY A 200 3.15 -5.82 22.47
C GLY A 200 2.28 -4.86 23.26
N LYS A 201 2.69 -4.56 24.49
CA LYS A 201 2.01 -3.56 25.35
C LYS A 201 2.18 -2.17 24.76
N ASN A 202 1.18 -1.32 24.97
CA ASN A 202 1.17 0.08 24.55
C ASN A 202 1.46 0.30 23.06
N SER A 203 1.31 -0.74 22.24
CA SER A 203 1.50 -0.64 20.80
C SER A 203 0.42 0.24 20.16
N ARG A 204 0.78 0.95 19.10
CA ARG A 204 -0.11 1.92 18.43
C ARG A 204 -0.18 1.66 16.94
N SER A 205 -1.34 1.89 16.35
CA SER A 205 -1.47 1.91 14.90
C SER A 205 -2.36 3.05 14.41
N ARG A 206 -2.04 3.54 13.21
CA ARG A 206 -2.82 4.56 12.51
C ARG A 206 -3.07 4.11 11.08
N ILE A 207 -4.31 4.26 10.63
CA ILE A 207 -4.73 3.89 9.29
C ILE A 207 -5.49 5.07 8.69
N ILE A 208 -4.99 5.58 7.55
CA ILE A 208 -5.67 6.58 6.72
C ILE A 208 -5.79 6.01 5.31
N SER A 209 -6.99 5.68 4.90
CA SER A 209 -7.24 5.10 3.57
C SER A 209 -8.22 5.97 2.79
N LYS A 210 -7.79 6.42 1.62
CA LYS A 210 -8.59 7.21 0.68
C LYS A 210 -8.86 6.39 -0.56
N GLY A 211 -10.12 6.25 -0.91
CA GLY A 211 -10.53 5.52 -2.09
C GLY A 211 -11.29 6.39 -3.08
N ILE A 212 -10.99 6.26 -4.37
CA ILE A 212 -11.69 6.96 -5.43
C ILE A 212 -12.18 5.95 -6.44
N SER A 213 -13.48 5.98 -6.72
CA SER A 213 -14.09 5.13 -7.75
C SER A 213 -14.80 6.00 -8.78
N ALA A 214 -14.56 5.72 -10.05
CA ALA A 214 -15.16 6.40 -11.19
C ALA A 214 -15.68 5.40 -12.23
N GLY A 215 -16.47 5.86 -13.18
CA GLY A 215 -16.99 5.04 -14.29
C GLY A 215 -17.88 3.89 -13.84
N ARG A 216 -17.44 2.65 -14.03
CA ARG A 216 -18.10 1.40 -13.59
C ARG A 216 -17.23 0.58 -12.64
N SER A 217 -16.25 1.23 -12.06
CA SER A 217 -15.29 0.56 -11.19
C SER A 217 -15.86 0.27 -9.80
N ASN A 218 -15.24 -0.66 -9.11
CA ASN A 218 -15.56 -0.96 -7.73
C ASN A 218 -14.30 -1.01 -6.88
N GLN A 219 -14.41 -0.45 -5.69
CA GLN A 219 -13.35 -0.47 -4.71
C GLN A 219 -13.87 -1.02 -3.39
N THR A 220 -13.08 -1.89 -2.79
CA THR A 220 -13.32 -2.42 -1.46
C THR A 220 -12.11 -2.11 -0.57
N TYR A 221 -12.36 -1.51 0.58
CA TYR A 221 -11.39 -1.43 1.67
C TYR A 221 -11.70 -2.51 2.70
N ARG A 222 -10.69 -3.35 3.05
CA ARG A 222 -10.80 -4.32 4.16
C ARG A 222 -9.76 -4.01 5.22
N GLY A 223 -10.21 -3.69 6.42
CA GLY A 223 -9.33 -3.37 7.53
C GLY A 223 -9.44 -4.41 8.65
N LEU A 224 -8.34 -5.05 9.02
CA LEU A 224 -8.25 -5.86 10.24
C LEU A 224 -7.46 -5.11 11.30
N VAL A 225 -8.08 -4.86 12.45
CA VAL A 225 -7.39 -4.38 13.65
C VAL A 225 -7.63 -5.40 14.75
N LYS A 226 -6.55 -6.02 15.22
CA LYS A 226 -6.62 -7.07 16.23
C LYS A 226 -5.67 -6.79 17.38
N SER A 227 -6.12 -6.94 18.63
CA SER A 227 -5.25 -7.07 19.79
C SER A 227 -5.29 -8.47 20.37
N THR A 228 -4.11 -8.98 20.73
CA THR A 228 -4.00 -10.23 21.49
C THR A 228 -4.29 -9.97 22.97
N ARG A 229 -4.41 -11.03 23.75
CA ARG A 229 -4.58 -10.94 25.22
C ARG A 229 -3.42 -10.23 25.92
N THR A 230 -2.23 -10.24 25.35
CA THR A 230 -1.00 -9.63 25.89
C THR A 230 -0.88 -8.14 25.58
N ALA A 231 -1.59 -7.64 24.59
CA ALA A 231 -1.49 -6.27 24.08
C ALA A 231 -2.23 -5.27 24.98
N LYS A 232 -1.79 -5.12 26.23
CA LYS A 232 -2.35 -4.11 27.17
C LYS A 232 -2.10 -2.71 26.65
N GLY A 233 -3.11 -1.84 26.71
CA GLY A 233 -3.00 -0.43 26.31
C GLY A 233 -2.81 -0.21 24.81
N ALA A 234 -3.12 -1.22 23.97
CA ALA A 234 -3.07 -1.09 22.52
C ALA A 234 -4.06 -0.03 22.03
N ARG A 235 -3.63 0.80 21.06
CA ARG A 235 -4.48 1.85 20.48
C ARG A 235 -4.43 1.79 18.97
N ASN A 236 -5.59 1.98 18.35
CA ASN A 236 -5.71 2.16 16.90
C ASN A 236 -6.62 3.34 16.59
N PHE A 237 -6.26 4.08 15.56
CA PHE A 237 -7.13 5.02 14.87
C PHE A 237 -7.21 4.63 13.39
N THR A 238 -8.44 4.48 12.88
CA THR A 238 -8.68 4.16 11.46
C THR A 238 -9.65 5.17 10.87
N GLN A 239 -9.26 5.75 9.75
CA GLN A 239 -10.12 6.59 8.92
C GLN A 239 -10.13 6.06 7.49
N CYS A 240 -11.32 5.75 6.97
CA CYS A 240 -11.53 5.21 5.63
C CYS A 240 -12.53 6.07 4.89
N ASP A 241 -12.06 6.88 3.94
CA ASP A 241 -12.92 7.75 3.16
C ASP A 241 -12.97 7.31 1.71
N SER A 242 -14.16 7.31 1.14
CA SER A 242 -14.41 6.97 -0.25
C SER A 242 -15.08 8.12 -0.99
N LEU A 243 -14.58 8.43 -2.19
CA LEU A 243 -15.12 9.44 -3.09
C LEU A 243 -15.64 8.77 -4.37
N LEU A 244 -16.89 8.99 -4.72
CA LEU A 244 -17.53 8.45 -5.91
C LEU A 244 -17.65 9.54 -6.97
N ILE A 245 -17.30 9.20 -8.22
CA ILE A 245 -17.39 10.05 -9.38
C ILE A 245 -18.32 9.38 -10.40
N GLY A 246 -19.51 9.93 -10.59
CA GLY A 246 -20.55 9.33 -11.45
C GLY A 246 -21.51 8.41 -10.68
N ASP A 247 -22.37 7.68 -11.43
CA ASP A 247 -23.53 6.96 -10.87
C ASP A 247 -23.39 5.44 -10.88
N ARG A 248 -22.36 4.89 -11.53
CA ARG A 248 -22.22 3.45 -11.77
C ARG A 248 -21.02 2.82 -11.11
N CYS A 249 -20.24 3.61 -10.35
CA CYS A 249 -19.12 3.12 -9.56
C CYS A 249 -19.57 2.78 -8.14
N GLY A 250 -18.76 1.98 -7.44
CA GLY A 250 -19.05 1.54 -6.09
C GLY A 250 -17.85 1.65 -5.15
N ALA A 251 -18.14 1.84 -3.86
CA ALA A 251 -17.15 1.74 -2.79
C ALA A 251 -17.73 0.93 -1.62
N HIS A 252 -16.93 0.05 -1.08
CA HIS A 252 -17.31 -0.84 0.02
C HIS A 252 -16.26 -0.76 1.13
N THR A 253 -16.70 -0.67 2.39
CA THR A 253 -15.83 -0.68 3.56
C THR A 253 -16.19 -1.87 4.42
N VAL A 254 -15.20 -2.74 4.68
CA VAL A 254 -15.37 -3.99 5.44
C VAL A 254 -14.40 -3.98 6.62
N PRO A 255 -14.74 -3.32 7.73
CA PRO A 255 -13.92 -3.33 8.93
C PRO A 255 -14.07 -4.66 9.68
N TYR A 256 -12.96 -5.14 10.23
CA TYR A 256 -12.93 -6.27 11.16
C TYR A 256 -12.08 -5.90 12.39
N ILE A 257 -12.74 -5.81 13.55
CA ILE A 257 -12.10 -5.40 14.80
C ILE A 257 -12.21 -6.54 15.82
N GLU A 258 -11.07 -6.98 16.35
CA GLU A 258 -10.98 -8.02 17.37
C GLU A 258 -10.18 -7.51 18.57
N ALA A 259 -10.86 -7.09 19.63
CA ALA A 259 -10.26 -6.62 20.86
C ALA A 259 -10.07 -7.79 21.85
N GLY A 260 -8.89 -8.42 21.83
CA GLY A 260 -8.54 -9.51 22.72
C GLY A 260 -8.12 -9.07 24.13
N ASN A 261 -7.96 -7.77 24.39
CA ASN A 261 -7.61 -7.20 25.68
C ASN A 261 -8.56 -6.05 26.05
N ALA A 262 -9.10 -6.06 27.26
CA ALA A 262 -10.08 -5.06 27.73
C ALA A 262 -9.53 -3.62 27.83
N THR A 263 -8.22 -3.44 27.79
CA THR A 263 -7.58 -2.09 27.82
C THR A 263 -7.28 -1.56 26.42
N SER A 264 -7.65 -2.28 25.36
CA SER A 264 -7.50 -1.83 23.99
C SER A 264 -8.51 -0.73 23.65
N MET A 265 -8.05 0.29 22.94
CA MET A 265 -8.89 1.40 22.46
C MET A 265 -8.77 1.47 20.93
N PHE A 266 -9.84 1.12 20.22
CA PHE A 266 -9.87 1.11 18.77
C PHE A 266 -10.97 2.03 18.26
N GLU A 267 -10.59 2.94 17.40
CA GLU A 267 -11.47 3.93 16.78
C GLU A 267 -11.53 3.65 15.27
N HIS A 268 -12.71 3.69 14.70
CA HIS A 268 -12.93 3.50 13.28
C HIS A 268 -13.96 4.48 12.75
N GLU A 269 -13.54 5.30 11.80
CA GLU A 269 -14.40 6.23 11.08
C GLU A 269 -14.41 5.82 9.59
N ALA A 270 -15.58 5.86 8.97
CA ALA A 270 -15.73 5.59 7.55
C ALA A 270 -16.73 6.58 6.93
N THR A 271 -16.33 7.19 5.83
CA THR A 271 -17.20 8.08 5.06
C THR A 271 -17.25 7.64 3.60
N THR A 272 -18.41 7.82 2.97
CA THR A 272 -18.56 7.69 1.53
C THR A 272 -19.31 8.91 1.02
N SER A 273 -18.72 9.62 0.11
CA SER A 273 -19.29 10.81 -0.52
C SER A 273 -19.25 10.69 -2.03
N LYS A 274 -20.17 11.38 -2.70
CA LYS A 274 -20.15 11.60 -4.14
C LYS A 274 -19.68 13.02 -4.41
N VAL A 275 -18.94 13.22 -5.51
CA VAL A 275 -18.62 14.58 -5.98
C VAL A 275 -19.93 15.33 -6.21
N SER A 276 -20.10 16.46 -5.54
CA SER A 276 -21.32 17.24 -5.59
C SER A 276 -21.38 18.11 -6.86
N GLU A 277 -22.52 18.10 -7.53
CA GLU A 277 -22.79 19.02 -8.64
C GLU A 277 -22.69 20.48 -8.22
N ASP A 278 -23.05 20.80 -6.98
CA ASP A 278 -22.95 22.16 -6.43
C ASP A 278 -21.46 22.56 -6.28
N GLN A 279 -20.59 21.67 -5.87
CA GLN A 279 -19.14 21.93 -5.78
C GLN A 279 -18.54 22.16 -7.16
N LEU A 280 -18.88 21.33 -8.14
CA LEU A 280 -18.46 21.51 -9.55
C LEU A 280 -19.00 22.83 -10.10
N PHE A 281 -20.28 23.12 -9.89
CA PHE A 281 -20.89 24.39 -10.29
C PHE A 281 -20.17 25.59 -9.68
N TYR A 282 -19.87 25.56 -8.38
CA TYR A 282 -19.14 26.62 -7.68
C TYR A 282 -17.74 26.88 -8.28
N CYS A 283 -17.00 25.83 -8.63
CA CYS A 283 -15.70 25.93 -9.30
C CYS A 283 -15.86 26.51 -10.71
N ARG A 284 -16.83 26.04 -11.47
CA ARG A 284 -17.11 26.51 -12.83
C ARG A 284 -17.51 27.98 -12.89
N GLN A 285 -18.24 28.48 -11.88
CA GLN A 285 -18.57 29.92 -11.76
C GLN A 285 -17.32 30.79 -11.57
N ARG A 286 -16.16 30.19 -11.24
CA ARG A 286 -14.85 30.86 -11.11
C ARG A 286 -13.96 30.68 -12.32
N GLY A 287 -14.51 30.14 -13.41
CA GLY A 287 -13.83 30.01 -14.70
C GLY A 287 -13.02 28.73 -14.86
N MET A 288 -13.11 27.77 -13.91
CA MET A 288 -12.54 26.43 -14.07
C MET A 288 -13.39 25.63 -15.05
N ASP A 289 -12.76 24.82 -15.89
CA ASP A 289 -13.48 23.79 -16.59
C ASP A 289 -13.82 22.60 -15.65
N GLU A 290 -14.57 21.64 -16.14
CA GLU A 290 -15.09 20.56 -15.30
C GLU A 290 -13.98 19.60 -14.86
N GLU A 291 -12.98 19.35 -15.73
CA GLU A 291 -11.83 18.51 -15.42
C GLU A 291 -10.90 19.17 -14.40
N GLU A 292 -10.65 20.49 -14.54
CA GLU A 292 -9.89 21.27 -13.58
C GLU A 292 -10.58 21.29 -12.20
N ALA A 293 -11.90 21.47 -12.16
CA ALA A 293 -12.70 21.46 -10.95
C ALA A 293 -12.64 20.09 -10.24
N LEU A 294 -12.79 19.00 -11.02
CA LEU A 294 -12.67 17.64 -10.48
C LEU A 294 -11.26 17.38 -9.94
N ALA A 295 -10.23 17.74 -10.70
CA ALA A 295 -8.84 17.58 -10.26
C ALA A 295 -8.56 18.32 -8.95
N LEU A 296 -9.12 19.52 -8.77
CA LEU A 296 -8.96 20.29 -7.52
C LEU A 296 -9.62 19.56 -6.33
N ILE A 297 -10.86 19.05 -6.50
CA ILE A 297 -11.58 18.33 -5.45
C ILE A 297 -10.84 17.06 -5.07
N VAL A 298 -10.41 16.28 -6.05
CA VAL A 298 -9.69 15.02 -5.85
C VAL A 298 -8.34 15.24 -5.17
N ASN A 299 -7.55 16.22 -5.63
CA ASN A 299 -6.27 16.55 -5.00
C ASN A 299 -6.46 16.99 -3.54
N GLY A 300 -7.51 17.73 -3.23
CA GLY A 300 -7.87 18.07 -1.86
C GLY A 300 -8.20 16.83 -1.01
N PHE A 301 -8.92 15.87 -1.58
CA PHE A 301 -9.34 14.64 -0.90
C PHE A 301 -8.15 13.72 -0.55
N VAL A 302 -7.15 13.61 -1.42
CA VAL A 302 -5.99 12.71 -1.22
C VAL A 302 -4.80 13.37 -0.55
N LYS A 303 -4.85 14.67 -0.30
CA LYS A 303 -3.73 15.49 0.19
C LYS A 303 -3.01 14.89 1.39
N ASP A 304 -3.76 14.44 2.40
CA ASP A 304 -3.20 13.93 3.66
C ASP A 304 -2.30 12.70 3.45
N VAL A 305 -2.64 11.86 2.47
CA VAL A 305 -1.82 10.69 2.13
C VAL A 305 -0.61 11.07 1.29
N LEU A 306 -0.80 11.96 0.30
CA LEU A 306 0.30 12.36 -0.58
C LEU A 306 1.40 13.14 0.16
N GLN A 307 1.07 13.81 1.25
CA GLN A 307 2.05 14.51 2.09
C GLN A 307 3.00 13.57 2.86
N GLU A 308 2.64 12.29 2.99
CA GLU A 308 3.52 11.27 3.60
C GLU A 308 4.59 10.74 2.63
N LEU A 309 4.43 11.02 1.33
CA LEU A 309 5.43 10.69 0.31
C LEU A 309 6.56 11.75 0.28
N PRO A 310 7.78 11.35 -0.09
CA PRO A 310 8.81 12.31 -0.46
C PRO A 310 8.31 13.26 -1.55
N MET A 311 8.75 14.52 -1.50
CA MET A 311 8.19 15.59 -2.35
C MET A 311 8.21 15.27 -3.85
N GLU A 312 9.28 14.65 -4.33
CA GLU A 312 9.44 14.29 -5.75
C GLU A 312 8.36 13.28 -6.19
N PHE A 313 8.07 12.29 -5.34
CA PHE A 313 7.07 11.25 -5.60
C PHE A 313 5.64 11.72 -5.32
N ALA A 314 5.47 12.67 -4.42
CA ALA A 314 4.17 13.31 -4.19
C ALA A 314 3.69 14.04 -5.46
N VAL A 315 4.59 14.72 -6.17
CA VAL A 315 4.29 15.39 -7.44
C VAL A 315 3.95 14.38 -8.54
N GLU A 316 4.70 13.27 -8.63
CA GLU A 316 4.39 12.18 -9.56
C GLU A 316 3.02 11.56 -9.26
N ALA A 317 2.77 11.24 -8.00
CA ALA A 317 1.49 10.70 -7.56
C ALA A 317 0.31 11.64 -7.86
N GLN A 318 0.46 12.95 -7.66
CA GLN A 318 -0.57 13.94 -8.03
C GLN A 318 -0.91 13.91 -9.53
N LYS A 319 0.10 13.79 -10.39
CA LYS A 319 -0.11 13.66 -11.84
C LYS A 319 -0.81 12.36 -12.20
N LEU A 320 -0.42 11.24 -11.57
CA LEU A 320 -1.06 9.95 -11.78
C LEU A 320 -2.52 9.95 -11.35
N VAL A 321 -2.84 10.60 -10.25
CA VAL A 321 -4.22 10.80 -9.78
C VAL A 321 -5.06 11.50 -10.86
N ALA A 322 -4.56 12.59 -11.42
CA ALA A 322 -5.24 13.34 -12.47
C ALA A 322 -5.45 12.49 -13.74
N ILE A 323 -4.38 11.87 -14.26
CA ILE A 323 -4.42 11.02 -15.47
C ILE A 323 -5.37 9.83 -15.30
N SER A 324 -5.39 9.20 -14.13
CA SER A 324 -6.25 8.03 -13.85
C SER A 324 -7.75 8.36 -13.90
N LEU A 325 -8.11 9.63 -13.82
CA LEU A 325 -9.49 10.11 -13.83
C LEU A 325 -9.87 10.86 -15.10
N GLU A 326 -8.95 11.00 -16.08
CA GLU A 326 -9.28 11.57 -17.39
C GLU A 326 -10.45 10.82 -18.04
N GLY A 327 -11.41 11.58 -18.60
CA GLY A 327 -12.61 11.02 -19.20
C GLY A 327 -13.62 10.41 -18.23
N SER A 328 -13.46 10.57 -16.92
CA SER A 328 -14.41 10.08 -15.91
C SER A 328 -15.63 11.01 -15.73
N VAL A 329 -15.56 12.21 -16.27
CA VAL A 329 -16.64 13.21 -16.30
C VAL A 329 -17.23 13.18 -17.69
N GLY A 330 -18.41 12.53 -17.86
CA GLY A 330 -19.11 12.40 -19.15
C GLY A 330 -20.33 11.51 -19.06
#